data_3956ee1f9e69bdc6a9c52c50dbce84ab
#
_entry.id   3956ee1f9e69bdc6a9c52c50dbce84ab
#
_cell.length_a   1.000
_cell.length_b   1.000
_cell.length_c   1.000
_cell.angle_alpha   90.00
_cell.angle_beta   90.00
_cell.angle_gamma   90.00
#
_symmetry.space_group_name_H-M   'P 1'
#
loop_
_entity.id
_entity.type
_entity.pdbx_description
1 polymer ?
#
loop_
_entity_poly.entity_id
_entity_poly.type
_entity_poly.pdbx_seq_one_letter_code
_entity_poly.pdbx_strand_id
1 'polypeptide(L)'
;IQINVLDEGQRLLNAVGSVCDETAKLDVLQMFVGRGDVYNGIQTELEGNQSELHTEIGYIGQKQQTLDMNLVINHWGKKTNCDIQVDGTLKDAAKKVFRGSIDFKRGSSGSKGAETENVLLLGDDVENKTIPLILCAEEDVDGSHGATIGELDEETLFYFAARGID
;
A
#
# COMPACT_ATOMS: atom_id res chain seq x y z
N ILE A 1 0.69 2.10 -14.83
CA ILE A 1 -0.49 1.31 -14.39
C ILE A 1 -0.19 -0.15 -14.65
N GLN A 2 -0.39 -1.00 -13.62
CA GLN A 2 -0.24 -2.45 -13.70
C GLN A 2 -1.53 -3.12 -13.17
N ILE A 3 -2.17 -3.92 -14.00
CA ILE A 3 -3.34 -4.72 -13.59
C ILE A 3 -2.95 -6.19 -13.73
N ASN A 4 -2.91 -6.89 -12.61
CA ASN A 4 -2.46 -8.27 -12.52
C ASN A 4 -3.65 -9.18 -12.16
N VAL A 5 -3.98 -10.08 -13.06
CA VAL A 5 -5.04 -11.09 -12.86
C VAL A 5 -4.38 -12.46 -12.81
N LEU A 6 -4.46 -13.12 -11.67
CA LEU A 6 -3.73 -14.35 -11.41
C LEU A 6 -4.67 -15.53 -11.18
N ASP A 7 -4.44 -16.61 -11.88
CA ASP A 7 -5.13 -17.88 -11.64
C ASP A 7 -4.58 -18.61 -10.41
N GLU A 8 -5.35 -19.54 -9.89
CA GLU A 8 -4.94 -20.39 -8.77
C GLU A 8 -3.67 -21.19 -9.11
N GLY A 9 -2.73 -21.22 -8.16
CA GLY A 9 -1.42 -21.85 -8.32
C GLY A 9 -0.37 -21.00 -9.03
N GLN A 10 -0.73 -19.86 -9.61
CA GLN A 10 0.24 -18.89 -10.12
C GLN A 10 0.88 -18.08 -8.99
N ARG A 11 2.09 -17.61 -9.24
CA ARG A 11 2.83 -16.70 -8.37
C ARG A 11 3.38 -15.53 -9.15
N LEU A 12 3.11 -14.34 -8.66
CA LEU A 12 3.70 -13.10 -9.18
C LEU A 12 4.83 -12.64 -8.26
N LEU A 13 6.01 -12.45 -8.83
CA LEU A 13 7.07 -11.66 -8.22
C LEU A 13 7.18 -10.37 -9.04
N ASN A 14 6.82 -9.26 -8.43
CA ASN A 14 6.87 -7.94 -9.05
C ASN A 14 7.77 -7.02 -8.24
N ALA A 15 8.58 -6.23 -8.95
CA ALA A 15 9.41 -5.21 -8.31
C ALA A 15 9.47 -3.97 -9.19
N VAL A 16 9.26 -2.81 -8.57
CA VAL A 16 9.43 -1.50 -9.19
C VAL A 16 10.53 -0.76 -8.44
N GLY A 17 11.60 -0.42 -9.12
CA GLY A 17 12.66 0.45 -8.62
C GLY A 17 12.64 1.77 -9.37
N SER A 18 12.74 2.90 -8.68
CA SER A 18 12.75 4.22 -9.29
C SER A 18 13.63 5.21 -8.56
N VAL A 19 14.15 6.16 -9.33
CA VAL A 19 14.86 7.34 -8.82
C VAL A 19 14.19 8.56 -9.43
N CYS A 20 13.79 9.50 -8.59
CA CYS A 20 13.14 10.74 -8.99
C CYS A 20 14.11 11.92 -8.85
N ASP A 21 14.46 12.52 -9.98
CA ASP A 21 15.27 13.73 -10.06
C ASP A 21 14.46 14.99 -9.67
N GLU A 22 15.10 16.15 -9.76
CA GLU A 22 14.51 17.44 -9.37
C GLU A 22 13.16 17.68 -10.05
N THR A 23 12.13 17.94 -9.25
CA THR A 23 10.73 18.18 -9.67
C THR A 23 10.06 17.01 -10.41
N ALA A 24 10.70 15.85 -10.49
CA ALA A 24 10.10 14.67 -11.13
C ALA A 24 8.88 14.18 -10.33
N LYS A 25 7.88 13.71 -11.06
CA LYS A 25 6.66 13.12 -10.49
C LYS A 25 6.48 11.71 -11.04
N LEU A 26 6.23 10.78 -10.13
CA LEU A 26 5.97 9.38 -10.46
C LEU A 26 4.63 8.95 -9.88
N ASP A 27 3.74 8.47 -10.73
CA ASP A 27 2.50 7.82 -10.30
C ASP A 27 2.58 6.33 -10.59
N VAL A 28 2.34 5.50 -9.57
CA VAL A 28 2.30 4.03 -9.67
C VAL A 28 0.92 3.55 -9.25
N LEU A 29 0.18 2.98 -10.18
CA LEU A 29 -1.11 2.35 -9.91
C LEU A 29 -1.00 0.84 -10.13
N GLN A 30 -1.29 0.06 -9.09
CA GLN A 30 -1.26 -1.39 -9.15
C GLN A 30 -2.59 -2.00 -8.69
N MET A 31 -3.05 -3.02 -9.40
CA MET A 31 -4.21 -3.81 -9.02
C MET A 31 -3.84 -5.29 -9.03
N PHE A 32 -4.14 -5.98 -7.94
CA PHE A 32 -3.94 -7.42 -7.79
C PHE A 32 -5.28 -8.11 -7.56
N VAL A 33 -5.71 -8.92 -8.52
CA VAL A 33 -6.96 -9.67 -8.48
C VAL A 33 -6.75 -11.13 -8.89
N GLY A 34 -7.66 -11.97 -8.51
CA GLY A 34 -7.58 -13.41 -8.82
C GLY A 34 -7.25 -14.25 -7.60
N ARG A 35 -6.55 -15.39 -7.79
CA ARG A 35 -6.33 -16.41 -6.75
C ARG A 35 -4.86 -16.84 -6.60
N GLY A 36 -3.96 -16.27 -7.37
CA GLY A 36 -2.53 -16.57 -7.29
C GLY A 36 -1.83 -15.71 -6.23
N ASP A 37 -0.71 -16.21 -5.71
CA ASP A 37 0.10 -15.51 -4.72
C ASP A 37 0.80 -14.28 -5.32
N VAL A 38 0.88 -13.21 -4.55
CA VAL A 38 1.54 -11.95 -4.96
C VAL A 38 2.65 -11.61 -3.98
N TYR A 39 3.83 -11.36 -4.53
CA TYR A 39 5.00 -10.80 -3.83
C TYR A 39 5.38 -9.52 -4.57
N ASN A 40 5.06 -8.37 -3.99
CA ASN A 40 5.22 -7.06 -4.63
C ASN A 40 6.17 -6.18 -3.85
N GLY A 41 7.13 -5.56 -4.55
CA GLY A 41 8.06 -4.59 -3.99
C GLY A 41 8.03 -3.28 -4.78
N ILE A 42 8.06 -2.15 -4.06
CA ILE A 42 8.31 -0.83 -4.64
C ILE A 42 9.42 -0.19 -3.82
N GLN A 43 10.47 0.26 -4.50
CA GLN A 43 11.50 1.09 -3.88
C GLN A 43 11.66 2.37 -4.70
N THR A 44 11.53 3.52 -4.07
CA THR A 44 11.69 4.82 -4.71
C THR A 44 12.67 5.69 -3.94
N GLU A 45 13.63 6.23 -4.66
CA GLU A 45 14.59 7.22 -4.18
C GLU A 45 14.15 8.61 -4.67
N LEU A 46 13.66 9.45 -3.77
CA LEU A 46 13.31 10.84 -4.05
C LEU A 46 14.57 11.70 -3.85
N GLU A 47 15.48 11.64 -4.84
CA GLU A 47 16.79 12.30 -4.76
C GLU A 47 16.75 13.79 -5.07
N GLY A 48 15.95 14.18 -6.07
CA GLY A 48 15.83 15.58 -6.47
C GLY A 48 14.90 16.38 -5.56
N ASN A 49 15.20 17.68 -5.41
CA ASN A 49 14.31 18.57 -4.66
C ASN A 49 12.93 18.64 -5.32
N GLN A 50 11.87 18.66 -4.50
CA GLN A 50 10.48 18.74 -4.95
C GLN A 50 10.06 17.56 -5.84
N SER A 51 10.76 16.44 -5.77
CA SER A 51 10.30 15.22 -6.41
C SER A 51 9.12 14.60 -5.64
N GLU A 52 8.24 13.91 -6.36
CA GLU A 52 6.99 13.41 -5.82
C GLU A 52 6.76 11.95 -6.25
N LEU A 53 6.24 11.15 -5.32
CA LEU A 53 5.69 9.82 -5.59
C LEU A 53 4.25 9.79 -5.14
N HIS A 54 3.36 9.32 -6.02
CA HIS A 54 2.02 8.89 -5.66
C HIS A 54 1.86 7.42 -6.01
N THR A 55 1.44 6.60 -5.05
CA THR A 55 1.28 5.16 -5.23
C THR A 55 -0.09 4.72 -4.75
N GLU A 56 -0.86 4.08 -5.62
CA GLU A 56 -2.12 3.44 -5.29
C GLU A 56 -2.05 1.94 -5.55
N ILE A 57 -2.38 1.14 -4.54
CA ILE A 57 -2.45 -0.32 -4.64
C ILE A 57 -3.84 -0.79 -4.25
N GLY A 58 -4.53 -1.44 -5.20
CA GLY A 58 -5.79 -2.13 -4.96
C GLY A 58 -5.62 -3.65 -4.97
N TYR A 59 -6.31 -4.37 -4.07
CA TYR A 59 -6.26 -5.82 -4.07
C TYR A 59 -7.55 -6.49 -3.58
N ILE A 60 -7.78 -7.71 -4.06
CA ILE A 60 -8.78 -8.63 -3.51
C ILE A 60 -8.09 -9.96 -3.20
N GLY A 61 -7.89 -10.23 -1.93
CA GLY A 61 -7.34 -11.50 -1.45
C GLY A 61 -8.46 -12.50 -1.13
N GLN A 62 -8.32 -13.75 -1.59
CA GLN A 62 -9.35 -14.77 -1.43
C GLN A 62 -8.75 -16.18 -1.35
N LYS A 63 -9.54 -17.15 -0.91
CA LYS A 63 -9.12 -18.53 -0.69
C LYS A 63 -7.95 -18.62 0.31
N GLN A 64 -6.84 -19.22 -0.07
CA GLN A 64 -5.62 -19.32 0.73
C GLN A 64 -4.49 -18.47 0.14
N GLN A 65 -4.83 -17.46 -0.65
CA GLN A 65 -3.90 -16.57 -1.33
C GLN A 65 -3.00 -15.83 -0.32
N THR A 66 -1.73 -15.70 -0.69
CA THR A 66 -0.76 -14.87 0.02
C THR A 66 -0.49 -13.58 -0.76
N LEU A 67 -0.64 -12.45 -0.09
CA LEU A 67 -0.29 -11.13 -0.59
C LEU A 67 0.82 -10.55 0.30
N ASP A 68 2.03 -10.50 -0.19
CA ASP A 68 3.18 -9.90 0.52
C ASP A 68 3.64 -8.65 -0.24
N MET A 69 3.47 -7.49 0.36
CA MET A 69 3.78 -6.20 -0.24
C MET A 69 4.77 -5.44 0.64
N ASN A 70 5.83 -4.90 0.01
CA ASN A 70 6.87 -4.15 0.70
C ASN A 70 7.21 -2.87 -0.08
N LEU A 71 6.94 -1.73 0.52
CA LEU A 71 7.23 -0.43 -0.05
C LEU A 71 8.31 0.28 0.77
N VAL A 72 9.30 0.85 0.09
CA VAL A 72 10.38 1.61 0.72
C VAL A 72 10.57 2.91 -0.05
N ILE A 73 10.30 4.03 0.60
CA ILE A 73 10.41 5.36 0.00
C ILE A 73 11.45 6.15 0.78
N ASN A 74 12.55 6.49 0.11
CA ASN A 74 13.65 7.26 0.69
C ASN A 74 13.60 8.72 0.21
N HIS A 75 13.46 9.64 1.14
CA HIS A 75 13.47 11.08 0.89
C HIS A 75 14.88 11.63 1.09
N TRP A 76 15.57 11.99 0.01
CA TRP A 76 16.91 12.60 0.02
C TRP A 76 16.88 14.11 -0.29
N GLY A 77 16.07 14.47 -1.27
CA GLY A 77 15.87 15.86 -1.68
C GLY A 77 15.05 16.65 -0.68
N LYS A 78 15.10 17.99 -0.79
CA LYS A 78 14.27 18.91 0.00
C LYS A 78 12.86 19.02 -0.57
N LYS A 79 11.88 19.16 0.32
CA LYS A 79 10.47 19.37 -0.06
C LYS A 79 9.94 18.28 -0.99
N THR A 80 10.45 17.08 -0.84
CA THR A 80 9.92 15.92 -1.54
C THR A 80 8.59 15.47 -0.93
N ASN A 81 7.77 14.80 -1.72
CA ASN A 81 6.47 14.32 -1.25
C ASN A 81 6.24 12.87 -1.64
N CYS A 82 5.72 12.06 -0.72
CA CYS A 82 5.16 10.78 -1.08
C CYS A 82 3.76 10.59 -0.49
N ASP A 83 2.88 9.96 -1.26
CA ASP A 83 1.54 9.58 -0.85
C ASP A 83 1.32 8.12 -1.26
N ILE A 84 1.06 7.27 -0.27
CA ILE A 84 0.86 5.84 -0.43
C ILE A 84 -0.56 5.51 0.00
N GLN A 85 -1.35 5.04 -0.94
CA GLN A 85 -2.71 4.57 -0.70
C GLN A 85 -2.81 3.07 -1.00
N VAL A 86 -3.26 2.28 -0.01
CA VAL A 86 -3.43 0.84 -0.15
C VAL A 86 -4.84 0.45 0.26
N ASP A 87 -5.63 -0.02 -0.68
CA ASP A 87 -7.03 -0.37 -0.46
C ASP A 87 -7.28 -1.83 -0.83
N GLY A 88 -7.94 -2.58 0.04
CA GLY A 88 -8.20 -3.96 -0.27
C GLY A 88 -9.28 -4.64 0.52
N THR A 89 -9.63 -5.81 0.02
CA THR A 89 -10.56 -6.72 0.68
C THR A 89 -9.91 -8.09 0.83
N LEU A 90 -10.03 -8.67 2.00
CA LEU A 90 -9.57 -10.02 2.30
C LEU A 90 -10.75 -10.88 2.70
N LYS A 91 -10.86 -12.07 2.12
CA LYS A 91 -11.91 -13.04 2.44
C LYS A 91 -11.38 -14.46 2.50
N ASP A 92 -12.23 -15.39 2.94
CA ASP A 92 -11.90 -16.79 3.14
C ASP A 92 -10.74 -16.96 4.15
N ALA A 93 -9.62 -17.55 3.76
CA ALA A 93 -8.40 -17.72 4.55
C ALA A 93 -7.19 -17.01 3.89
N ALA A 94 -7.44 -15.90 3.25
CA ALA A 94 -6.39 -15.11 2.60
C ALA A 94 -5.45 -14.48 3.64
N LYS A 95 -4.18 -14.38 3.27
CA LYS A 95 -3.13 -13.83 4.11
C LYS A 95 -2.50 -12.62 3.44
N LYS A 96 -2.43 -11.51 4.16
CA LYS A 96 -1.75 -10.31 3.70
C LYS A 96 -0.70 -9.85 4.70
N VAL A 97 0.46 -9.49 4.18
CA VAL A 97 1.48 -8.73 4.90
C VAL A 97 1.79 -7.48 4.08
N PHE A 98 1.56 -6.33 4.65
CA PHE A 98 1.95 -5.04 4.07
C PHE A 98 3.01 -4.38 4.96
N ARG A 99 4.10 -3.94 4.34
CA ARG A 99 5.17 -3.17 4.97
C ARG A 99 5.34 -1.88 4.18
N GLY A 100 5.04 -0.75 4.81
CA GLY A 100 5.28 0.57 4.26
C GLY A 100 6.39 1.27 5.06
N SER A 101 7.45 1.69 4.38
CA SER A 101 8.56 2.38 5.00
C SER A 101 8.79 3.72 4.33
N ILE A 102 8.66 4.79 5.10
CA ILE A 102 9.00 6.15 4.69
C ILE A 102 10.22 6.57 5.49
N ASP A 103 11.30 6.89 4.81
CA ASP A 103 12.59 7.23 5.43
C ASP A 103 13.05 8.63 5.00
N PHE A 104 12.97 9.59 5.93
CA PHE A 104 13.45 10.95 5.75
C PHE A 104 14.92 11.03 6.10
N LYS A 105 15.78 11.05 5.08
CA LYS A 105 17.23 11.15 5.22
C LYS A 105 17.65 12.55 5.66
N ARG A 106 18.82 12.64 6.27
CA ARG A 106 19.38 13.94 6.64
C ARG A 106 19.54 14.83 5.39
N GLY A 107 18.99 16.03 5.44
CA GLY A 107 18.97 16.99 4.35
C GLY A 107 17.66 17.10 3.60
N SER A 108 16.67 16.24 3.89
CA SER A 108 15.34 16.24 3.25
C SER A 108 14.36 17.26 3.85
N SER A 109 14.85 18.38 4.36
CA SER A 109 14.05 19.43 5.01
C SER A 109 12.83 19.86 4.17
N GLY A 110 11.69 20.03 4.83
CA GLY A 110 10.41 20.38 4.24
C GLY A 110 9.68 19.24 3.53
N SER A 111 10.19 18.02 3.64
CA SER A 111 9.58 16.84 2.99
C SER A 111 8.37 16.31 3.75
N LYS A 112 7.46 15.68 3.00
CA LYS A 112 6.22 15.10 3.52
C LYS A 112 6.03 13.68 3.01
N GLY A 113 5.49 12.84 3.87
CA GLY A 113 5.13 11.46 3.51
C GLY A 113 3.89 11.00 4.24
N ALA A 114 2.94 10.47 3.50
CA ALA A 114 1.71 9.92 4.04
C ALA A 114 1.52 8.47 3.55
N GLU A 115 1.06 7.61 4.45
CA GLU A 115 0.64 6.26 4.15
C GLU A 115 -0.76 6.04 4.71
N THR A 116 -1.67 5.60 3.84
CA THR A 116 -3.04 5.25 4.23
C THR A 116 -3.36 3.84 3.75
N GLU A 117 -3.87 3.01 4.65
CA GLU A 117 -4.32 1.67 4.33
C GLU A 117 -5.76 1.46 4.78
N ASN A 118 -6.61 0.95 3.87
CA ASN A 118 -7.98 0.55 4.20
C ASN A 118 -8.18 -0.91 3.82
N VAL A 119 -8.55 -1.74 4.80
CA VAL A 119 -8.74 -3.18 4.61
C VAL A 119 -10.10 -3.60 5.11
N LEU A 120 -10.91 -4.15 4.22
CA LEU A 120 -12.16 -4.81 4.57
C LEU A 120 -11.90 -6.31 4.77
N LEU A 121 -12.22 -6.81 5.95
CA LEU A 121 -12.10 -8.22 6.31
C LEU A 121 -13.47 -8.91 6.19
N LEU A 122 -13.53 -9.98 5.40
CA LEU A 122 -14.72 -10.77 5.13
C LEU A 122 -14.44 -12.25 5.43
N GLY A 123 -14.42 -12.61 6.70
CA GLY A 123 -14.24 -13.98 7.18
C GLY A 123 -13.28 -14.11 8.37
N ASP A 124 -13.55 -15.09 9.21
CA ASP A 124 -12.85 -15.30 10.50
C ASP A 124 -11.43 -15.85 10.34
N ASP A 125 -11.13 -16.51 9.19
CA ASP A 125 -9.83 -17.16 8.94
C ASP A 125 -8.84 -16.25 8.21
N VAL A 126 -9.17 -14.98 8.01
CA VAL A 126 -8.30 -13.98 7.35
C VAL A 126 -7.11 -13.63 8.24
N GLU A 127 -5.92 -13.61 7.68
CA GLU A 127 -4.72 -13.10 8.34
C GLU A 127 -4.30 -11.76 7.72
N ASN A 128 -4.42 -10.67 8.47
CA ASN A 128 -3.98 -9.35 8.06
C ASN A 128 -2.86 -8.82 8.96
N LYS A 129 -1.73 -8.43 8.34
CA LYS A 129 -0.61 -7.79 9.04
C LYS A 129 -0.21 -6.52 8.32
N THR A 130 -0.15 -5.42 9.06
CA THR A 130 0.30 -4.11 8.60
C THR A 130 1.48 -3.66 9.47
N ILE A 131 2.58 -3.30 8.84
CA ILE A 131 3.83 -2.92 9.52
C ILE A 131 4.32 -1.60 8.92
N PRO A 132 3.76 -0.46 9.37
CA PRO A 132 4.23 0.85 8.96
C PRO A 132 5.54 1.21 9.67
N LEU A 133 6.43 1.90 8.97
CA LEU A 133 7.68 2.40 9.53
C LEU A 133 7.96 3.82 9.00
N ILE A 134 8.10 4.77 9.90
CA ILE A 134 8.53 6.13 9.57
C ILE A 134 9.87 6.40 10.28
N LEU A 135 10.91 6.61 9.50
CA LEU A 135 12.25 6.95 9.97
C LEU A 135 12.54 8.42 9.69
N CYS A 136 12.94 9.16 10.71
CA CYS A 136 13.21 10.59 10.61
C CYS A 136 14.65 10.88 11.05
N ALA A 137 15.57 11.07 10.10
CA ALA A 137 16.90 11.57 10.34
C ALA A 137 17.01 13.10 10.12
N GLU A 138 15.89 13.73 9.76
CA GLU A 138 15.70 15.18 9.58
C GLU A 138 14.59 15.68 10.50
N GLU A 139 14.72 16.89 11.05
CA GLU A 139 13.75 17.44 12.02
C GLU A 139 12.56 18.15 11.33
N ASP A 140 12.84 18.81 10.20
CA ASP A 140 11.83 19.59 9.46
C ASP A 140 11.14 18.71 8.41
N VAL A 141 10.40 17.70 8.87
CA VAL A 141 9.63 16.78 8.02
C VAL A 141 8.26 16.48 8.62
N ASP A 142 7.34 16.06 7.77
CA ASP A 142 5.97 15.69 8.15
C ASP A 142 5.70 14.26 7.67
N GLY A 143 5.64 13.32 8.60
CA GLY A 143 5.37 11.92 8.32
C GLY A 143 4.10 11.45 9.02
N SER A 144 3.17 10.86 8.27
CA SER A 144 1.92 10.33 8.82
C SER A 144 1.61 8.94 8.29
N HIS A 145 0.92 8.18 9.12
CA HIS A 145 0.37 6.90 8.73
C HIS A 145 -1.03 6.75 9.32
N GLY A 146 -1.94 6.16 8.53
CA GLY A 146 -3.28 5.81 8.96
C GLY A 146 -3.68 4.42 8.45
N ALA A 147 -4.36 3.64 9.29
CA ALA A 147 -4.91 2.36 8.88
C ALA A 147 -6.35 2.22 9.36
N THR A 148 -7.24 1.85 8.45
CA THR A 148 -8.62 1.45 8.75
C THR A 148 -8.76 -0.02 8.41
N ILE A 149 -8.89 -0.85 9.42
CA ILE A 149 -9.01 -2.30 9.27
C ILE A 149 -10.28 -2.72 10.00
N GLY A 150 -11.21 -3.31 9.30
CA GLY A 150 -12.49 -3.65 9.91
C GLY A 150 -13.32 -4.65 9.13
N GLU A 151 -14.33 -5.14 9.80
CA GLU A 151 -15.38 -6.00 9.27
C GLU A 151 -16.65 -5.20 9.10
N LEU A 152 -17.57 -5.70 8.27
CA LEU A 152 -18.93 -5.16 8.22
C LEU A 152 -19.69 -5.63 9.46
N ASP A 153 -20.22 -4.69 10.24
CA ASP A 153 -21.08 -5.01 11.35
C ASP A 153 -22.46 -5.51 10.89
N GLU A 154 -23.18 -6.15 11.79
CA GLU A 154 -24.50 -6.73 11.48
C GLU A 154 -25.53 -5.67 11.01
N GLU A 155 -25.43 -4.45 11.49
CA GLU A 155 -26.30 -3.35 11.11
C GLU A 155 -26.04 -2.93 9.64
N THR A 156 -24.78 -2.82 9.26
CA THR A 156 -24.38 -2.53 7.88
C THR A 156 -24.77 -3.65 6.94
N LEU A 157 -24.56 -4.92 7.33
CA LEU A 157 -25.00 -6.07 6.55
C LEU A 157 -26.53 -6.09 6.37
N PHE A 158 -27.28 -5.82 7.43
CA PHE A 158 -28.74 -5.70 7.37
C PHE A 158 -29.18 -4.55 6.43
N TYR A 159 -28.48 -3.42 6.50
CA TYR A 159 -28.78 -2.28 5.62
C TYR A 159 -28.57 -2.64 4.13
N PHE A 160 -27.49 -3.33 3.79
CA PHE A 160 -27.24 -3.80 2.43
C PHE A 160 -28.28 -4.82 1.97
N ALA A 161 -28.56 -5.82 2.79
CA ALA A 161 -29.59 -6.83 2.49
C ALA A 161 -30.97 -6.19 2.27
N ALA A 162 -31.35 -5.18 3.08
CA ALA A 162 -32.59 -4.43 2.93
C ALA A 162 -32.67 -3.64 1.59
N ARG A 163 -31.52 -3.40 0.94
CA ARG A 163 -31.39 -2.76 -0.36
C ARG A 163 -31.19 -3.75 -1.52
N GLY A 164 -31.24 -5.06 -1.26
CA GLY A 164 -31.09 -6.11 -2.25
C GLY A 164 -29.64 -6.35 -2.67
N ILE A 165 -28.69 -6.03 -1.81
CA ILE A 165 -27.27 -6.35 -1.96
C ILE A 165 -27.00 -7.57 -1.08
N ASP A 166 -26.69 -8.73 -1.72
CA ASP A 166 -26.42 -10.01 -1.05
C ASP A 166 -24.94 -10.17 -0.72
#